data_e6fc3799c53f8844781086a29d545fc9
#
_entry.id   e6fc3799c53f8844781086a29d545fc9
#
_cell.length_a   1.000
_cell.length_b   1.000
_cell.length_c   1.000
_cell.angle_alpha   90.00
_cell.angle_beta   90.00
_cell.angle_gamma   90.00
#
_symmetry.space_group_name_H-M   'P 1'
#
loop_
_entity.id
_entity.type
_entity.pdbx_description
1 polymer ?
#
loop_
_entity_poly.entity_id
_entity_poly.type
_entity_poly.pdbx_seq_one_letter_code
_entity_poly.pdbx_strand_id
1 'polypeptide(L)'
;MNTTKSFQISSSLRQATLDENNSTPITYEYSPLLEHFPLTHGVTYRYGGVSEGPFDSFNMGLHVGDAPEVVVENRKRLAQVLGVDPNHLTCGEQVHGVGVTRVTQELVGRGAFSWDDSIPDSDAIHTNLVDIPLLLLVLIYDAVHHAVAVVHAGWRGAIAHIVERTMDSMHDAYGTLPSDCYLFIGPSIGADSFEVSEEIAEQFRQDMHTLGLSPVDQGVRYIQRQGQRTPTPHVDLKGYIAACVVHKGVPLEQVSVSSTDTMITDGCYSYRRDQGRTGRMAMFAVLRDQA
;
A
#
# COMPACT_ATOMS: atom_id res chain seq x y z
N MET A 1 -26.40 -16.22 -16.00
CA MET A 1 -26.62 -14.99 -15.22
C MET A 1 -25.28 -14.56 -14.68
N ASN A 2 -24.56 -13.68 -15.39
CA ASN A 2 -23.31 -13.11 -14.93
C ASN A 2 -23.64 -11.99 -13.94
N THR A 3 -23.70 -12.30 -12.66
CA THR A 3 -23.59 -11.27 -11.62
C THR A 3 -22.14 -10.83 -11.60
N THR A 4 -21.88 -9.65 -12.15
CA THR A 4 -20.62 -8.93 -11.96
C THR A 4 -20.43 -8.73 -10.46
N LYS A 5 -19.63 -9.59 -9.82
CA LYS A 5 -19.26 -9.41 -8.41
C LYS A 5 -18.35 -8.18 -8.36
N SER A 6 -18.84 -7.08 -7.82
CA SER A 6 -18.04 -5.88 -7.59
C SER A 6 -17.28 -6.02 -6.28
N PHE A 7 -16.00 -5.62 -6.27
CA PHE A 7 -15.21 -5.52 -5.04
C PHE A 7 -15.87 -4.57 -4.05
N GLN A 8 -15.69 -4.85 -2.75
CA GLN A 8 -16.12 -3.92 -1.71
C GLN A 8 -15.22 -2.68 -1.76
N ILE A 9 -15.75 -1.58 -2.28
CA ILE A 9 -15.14 -0.27 -2.15
C ILE A 9 -15.48 0.19 -0.72
N SER A 10 -14.55 -0.02 0.21
CA SER A 10 -14.78 0.25 1.63
C SER A 10 -13.48 0.70 2.28
N SER A 11 -13.38 2.01 2.46
CA SER A 11 -12.34 2.61 3.28
C SER A 11 -12.92 3.81 4.04
N SER A 12 -12.30 4.15 5.17
CA SER A 12 -12.71 5.26 6.02
C SER A 12 -11.50 6.09 6.45
N LEU A 13 -11.73 7.38 6.67
CA LEU A 13 -10.70 8.30 7.17
C LEU A 13 -10.76 8.36 8.69
N ARG A 14 -9.59 8.40 9.33
CA ARG A 14 -9.42 8.66 10.75
C ARG A 14 -8.43 9.78 10.98
N GLN A 15 -8.67 10.58 12.01
CA GLN A 15 -7.75 11.60 12.47
C GLN A 15 -7.26 11.25 13.87
N ALA A 16 -5.95 11.39 14.10
CA ALA A 16 -5.32 11.18 15.38
C ALA A 16 -4.47 12.40 15.74
N THR A 17 -4.69 12.95 16.92
CA THR A 17 -3.93 14.09 17.46
C THR A 17 -2.81 13.60 18.36
N LEU A 18 -1.66 14.24 18.26
CA LEU A 18 -0.49 13.95 19.09
C LEU A 18 -0.61 14.61 20.48
N ASP A 19 -1.30 15.74 20.55
CA ASP A 19 -1.41 16.55 21.77
C ASP A 19 -2.66 17.44 21.72
N GLU A 20 -3.30 17.69 22.86
CA GLU A 20 -4.51 18.52 22.94
C GLU A 20 -4.25 20.01 22.60
N ASN A 21 -2.98 20.42 22.54
CA ASN A 21 -2.60 21.84 22.56
C ASN A 21 -2.10 22.43 21.25
N ASN A 22 -1.90 21.76 20.14
CA ASN A 22 -1.60 22.45 18.88
C ASN A 22 -1.04 21.69 17.68
N SER A 23 -1.35 20.47 17.42
CA SER A 23 -0.87 19.86 16.18
C SER A 23 -2.00 19.59 15.20
N THR A 24 -1.77 19.92 13.92
CA THR A 24 -2.63 19.42 12.85
C THR A 24 -2.70 17.88 12.99
N PRO A 25 -3.90 17.29 13.06
CA PRO A 25 -4.02 15.86 13.28
C PRO A 25 -3.41 15.07 12.11
N ILE A 26 -2.75 13.96 12.43
CA ILE A 26 -2.37 12.97 11.43
C ILE A 26 -3.64 12.34 10.90
N THR A 27 -3.82 12.42 9.58
CA THR A 27 -4.96 11.80 8.90
C THR A 27 -4.49 10.53 8.19
N TYR A 28 -5.25 9.47 8.32
CA TYR A 28 -4.99 8.22 7.61
C TYR A 28 -6.27 7.53 7.17
N GLU A 29 -6.18 6.76 6.10
CA GLU A 29 -7.26 5.93 5.58
C GLU A 29 -7.05 4.48 6.00
N TYR A 30 -8.10 3.82 6.47
CA TYR A 30 -8.06 2.43 6.91
C TYR A 30 -9.21 1.62 6.31
N SER A 31 -9.14 0.31 6.42
CA SER A 31 -10.22 -0.60 6.00
C SER A 31 -11.10 -0.99 7.19
N PRO A 32 -12.40 -0.64 7.21
CA PRO A 32 -13.33 -1.11 8.24
C PRO A 32 -13.44 -2.64 8.30
N LEU A 33 -13.17 -3.33 7.19
CA LEU A 33 -13.16 -4.80 7.12
C LEU A 33 -12.15 -5.41 8.11
N LEU A 34 -11.06 -4.71 8.41
CA LEU A 34 -9.97 -5.20 9.26
C LEU A 34 -10.03 -4.66 10.71
N GLU A 35 -11.01 -3.81 11.03
CA GLU A 35 -11.05 -3.09 12.31
C GLU A 35 -11.32 -3.99 13.52
N HIS A 36 -11.93 -5.16 13.31
CA HIS A 36 -12.25 -6.11 14.39
C HIS A 36 -11.11 -7.09 14.71
N PHE A 37 -10.01 -7.05 13.95
CA PHE A 37 -8.83 -7.87 14.23
C PHE A 37 -7.85 -7.15 15.15
N PRO A 38 -6.97 -7.86 15.86
CA PRO A 38 -5.90 -7.29 16.68
C PRO A 38 -4.79 -6.72 15.77
N LEU A 39 -5.16 -5.74 14.96
CA LEU A 39 -4.32 -5.13 13.92
C LEU A 39 -4.59 -3.63 13.86
N THR A 40 -3.58 -2.80 14.10
CA THR A 40 -3.63 -1.37 13.83
C THR A 40 -3.06 -1.12 12.43
N HIS A 41 -3.85 -0.50 11.54
CA HIS A 41 -3.45 -0.32 10.14
C HIS A 41 -4.01 0.95 9.53
N GLY A 42 -3.39 1.39 8.45
CA GLY A 42 -3.88 2.50 7.64
C GLY A 42 -2.82 3.03 6.67
N VAL A 43 -3.23 3.94 5.79
CA VAL A 43 -2.36 4.69 4.89
C VAL A 43 -2.37 6.15 5.29
N THR A 44 -1.20 6.70 5.59
CA THR A 44 -1.08 8.12 5.98
C THR A 44 -1.44 9.03 4.82
N TYR A 45 -2.09 10.16 5.14
CA TYR A 45 -2.24 11.30 4.24
C TYR A 45 -1.11 12.31 4.49
N ARG A 46 -1.04 13.36 3.68
CA ARG A 46 0.03 14.36 3.77
C ARG A 46 -0.08 15.34 4.95
N TYR A 47 -1.07 15.20 5.82
CA TYR A 47 -1.36 16.15 6.90
C TYR A 47 -0.77 15.72 8.24
N GLY A 48 -0.38 16.72 9.07
CA GLY A 48 0.06 16.49 10.45
C GLY A 48 1.57 16.34 10.64
N GLY A 49 2.35 16.62 9.61
CA GLY A 49 3.82 16.55 9.66
C GLY A 49 4.52 17.91 9.76
N VAL A 50 5.83 17.86 9.51
CA VAL A 50 6.75 19.00 9.61
C VAL A 50 7.57 19.23 8.34
N SER A 51 7.37 18.43 7.29
CA SER A 51 7.99 18.69 5.98
C SER A 51 7.42 19.93 5.33
N GLU A 52 8.21 20.55 4.45
CA GLU A 52 7.85 21.79 3.78
C GLU A 52 7.90 21.65 2.25
N GLY A 53 7.38 22.65 1.54
CA GLY A 53 7.43 22.75 0.08
C GLY A 53 6.76 21.56 -0.62
N PRO A 54 7.44 20.85 -1.55
CA PRO A 54 6.83 19.74 -2.28
C PRO A 54 6.54 18.52 -1.38
N PHE A 55 7.08 18.48 -0.17
CA PHE A 55 6.94 17.41 0.81
C PHE A 55 5.94 17.74 1.93
N ASP A 56 5.31 18.92 1.87
CA ASP A 56 4.36 19.42 2.89
C ASP A 56 3.16 18.46 3.04
N SER A 57 2.93 17.98 4.26
CA SER A 57 3.68 18.14 5.50
C SER A 57 4.18 16.80 6.09
N PHE A 58 3.51 15.65 5.83
CA PHE A 58 3.74 14.36 6.48
C PHE A 58 4.45 13.36 5.56
N ASN A 59 5.59 13.79 4.98
CA ASN A 59 6.39 12.89 4.15
C ASN A 59 7.05 11.78 4.98
N MET A 60 6.88 10.52 4.53
CA MET A 60 7.40 9.32 5.17
C MET A 60 8.61 8.72 4.44
N GLY A 61 8.96 9.27 3.25
CA GLY A 61 10.01 8.73 2.38
C GLY A 61 11.38 9.40 2.57
N LEU A 62 12.38 8.66 3.03
CA LEU A 62 13.77 9.13 3.19
C LEU A 62 14.54 9.29 1.87
N HIS A 63 14.01 8.73 0.76
CA HIS A 63 14.71 8.67 -0.55
C HIS A 63 14.22 9.70 -1.56
N VAL A 64 13.38 10.66 -1.16
CA VAL A 64 12.71 11.58 -2.11
C VAL A 64 13.32 12.97 -2.18
N GLY A 65 14.39 13.22 -1.40
CA GLY A 65 15.11 14.50 -1.39
C GLY A 65 14.60 15.52 -0.38
N ASP A 66 13.78 15.11 0.57
CA ASP A 66 13.46 15.87 1.79
C ASP A 66 14.61 15.76 2.80
N ALA A 67 14.68 16.66 3.78
CA ALA A 67 15.67 16.60 4.85
C ALA A 67 15.44 15.35 5.73
N PRO A 68 16.44 14.47 5.88
CA PRO A 68 16.26 13.22 6.61
C PRO A 68 15.75 13.38 8.03
N GLU A 69 16.23 14.40 8.77
CA GLU A 69 15.81 14.71 10.12
C GLU A 69 14.32 15.08 10.22
N VAL A 70 13.77 15.73 9.18
CA VAL A 70 12.36 16.10 9.08
C VAL A 70 11.51 14.87 8.84
N VAL A 71 11.94 13.97 7.96
CA VAL A 71 11.26 12.69 7.71
C VAL A 71 11.28 11.81 8.96
N VAL A 72 12.41 11.77 9.67
CA VAL A 72 12.54 11.04 10.95
C VAL A 72 11.58 11.60 11.98
N GLU A 73 11.40 12.93 12.08
CA GLU A 73 10.41 13.53 12.96
C GLU A 73 8.96 13.11 12.59
N ASN A 74 8.62 13.10 11.32
CA ASN A 74 7.31 12.59 10.85
C ASN A 74 7.09 11.13 11.27
N ARG A 75 8.10 10.29 11.12
CA ARG A 75 8.04 8.87 11.51
C ARG A 75 7.89 8.69 13.03
N LYS A 76 8.54 9.51 13.84
CA LYS A 76 8.36 9.53 15.30
C LYS A 76 6.94 9.93 15.67
N ARG A 77 6.36 10.93 15.00
CA ARG A 77 4.96 11.33 15.20
C ARG A 77 4.00 10.18 14.87
N LEU A 78 4.23 9.46 13.76
CA LEU A 78 3.44 8.29 13.44
C LEU A 78 3.54 7.23 14.54
N ALA A 79 4.76 6.89 14.97
CA ALA A 79 4.99 5.91 16.03
C ALA A 79 4.29 6.28 17.34
N GLN A 80 4.29 7.57 17.71
CA GLN A 80 3.57 8.08 18.89
C GLN A 80 2.06 7.88 18.77
N VAL A 81 1.46 8.20 17.60
CA VAL A 81 0.03 7.96 17.35
C VAL A 81 -0.31 6.48 17.40
N LEU A 82 0.58 5.63 16.91
CA LEU A 82 0.40 4.18 16.93
C LEU A 82 0.67 3.57 18.31
N GLY A 83 1.25 4.32 19.26
CA GLY A 83 1.61 3.78 20.58
C GLY A 83 2.70 2.72 20.52
N VAL A 84 3.70 2.90 19.65
CA VAL A 84 4.82 1.98 19.44
C VAL A 84 6.16 2.68 19.62
N ASP A 85 7.21 1.92 19.89
CA ASP A 85 8.58 2.46 19.89
C ASP A 85 8.99 2.86 18.47
N PRO A 86 9.38 4.13 18.22
CA PRO A 86 9.85 4.57 16.92
C PRO A 86 11.08 3.81 16.42
N ASN A 87 11.88 3.21 17.31
CA ASN A 87 13.01 2.37 16.93
C ASN A 87 12.58 1.02 16.33
N HIS A 88 11.30 0.64 16.46
CA HIS A 88 10.76 -0.59 15.88
C HIS A 88 10.17 -0.39 14.49
N LEU A 89 10.04 0.85 13.99
CA LEU A 89 9.60 1.10 12.61
C LEU A 89 10.48 0.34 11.63
N THR A 90 9.91 -0.50 10.78
CA THR A 90 10.67 -1.37 9.90
C THR A 90 10.26 -1.14 8.44
N CYS A 91 11.24 -0.87 7.60
CA CYS A 91 11.04 -0.48 6.20
C CYS A 91 11.92 -1.30 5.26
N GLY A 92 11.35 -1.73 4.12
CA GLY A 92 12.10 -2.27 2.99
C GLY A 92 12.61 -1.18 2.06
N GLU A 93 13.73 -1.44 1.39
CA GLU A 93 14.21 -0.66 0.27
C GLU A 93 13.38 -0.99 -0.97
N GLN A 94 12.53 -0.03 -1.40
CA GLN A 94 11.66 -0.20 -2.55
C GLN A 94 12.44 0.04 -3.84
N VAL A 95 12.70 -1.03 -4.57
CA VAL A 95 13.45 -0.99 -5.86
C VAL A 95 12.54 -1.22 -7.06
N HIS A 96 11.22 -1.26 -6.87
CA HIS A 96 10.22 -1.63 -7.89
C HIS A 96 10.42 -3.05 -8.45
N GLY A 97 10.93 -3.93 -7.62
CA GLY A 97 11.17 -5.35 -7.90
C GLY A 97 10.08 -6.27 -7.37
N VAL A 98 10.49 -7.48 -6.99
CA VAL A 98 9.62 -8.52 -6.42
C VAL A 98 10.21 -9.15 -5.17
N GLY A 99 11.18 -8.49 -4.54
CA GLY A 99 11.80 -8.97 -3.32
C GLY A 99 10.81 -8.99 -2.16
N VAL A 100 10.76 -10.11 -1.45
CA VAL A 100 9.91 -10.32 -0.27
C VAL A 100 10.80 -10.76 0.89
N THR A 101 10.74 -10.05 2.01
CA THR A 101 11.54 -10.37 3.19
C THR A 101 10.70 -10.63 4.43
N ARG A 102 10.95 -11.75 5.10
CA ARG A 102 10.41 -12.01 6.44
C ARG A 102 11.19 -11.18 7.46
N VAL A 103 10.48 -10.33 8.18
CA VAL A 103 11.05 -9.54 9.29
C VAL A 103 11.11 -10.42 10.54
N THR A 104 12.33 -10.76 10.94
CA THR A 104 12.66 -11.42 12.21
C THR A 104 13.09 -10.38 13.22
N GLN A 105 13.28 -10.77 14.48
CA GLN A 105 13.71 -9.86 15.56
C GLN A 105 15.01 -9.08 15.22
N GLU A 106 15.89 -9.69 14.43
CA GLU A 106 17.17 -9.08 14.01
C GLU A 106 17.00 -7.95 12.99
N LEU A 107 15.89 -7.93 12.27
CA LEU A 107 15.57 -6.93 11.25
C LEU A 107 14.66 -5.81 11.76
N VAL A 108 14.15 -5.94 12.99
CA VAL A 108 13.29 -4.91 13.59
C VAL A 108 14.06 -3.59 13.69
N GLY A 109 13.41 -2.51 13.25
CA GLY A 109 13.97 -1.16 13.27
C GLY A 109 14.81 -0.79 12.04
N ARG A 110 15.09 -1.74 11.14
CA ARG A 110 15.81 -1.45 9.89
C ARG A 110 15.05 -0.45 9.03
N GLY A 111 15.76 0.56 8.55
CA GLY A 111 15.18 1.63 7.74
C GLY A 111 14.33 2.66 8.52
N ALA A 112 14.27 2.58 9.85
CA ALA A 112 13.50 3.53 10.67
C ALA A 112 13.95 4.97 10.49
N PHE A 113 15.25 5.22 10.54
CA PHE A 113 15.85 6.55 10.60
C PHE A 113 16.89 6.83 9.50
N SER A 114 17.27 5.83 8.72
CA SER A 114 18.21 5.95 7.61
C SER A 114 17.74 5.09 6.43
N TRP A 115 17.84 5.66 5.22
CA TRP A 115 17.59 4.90 4.00
C TRP A 115 18.62 3.77 3.81
N ASP A 116 19.90 4.05 4.09
CA ASP A 116 21.00 3.11 3.90
C ASP A 116 20.90 1.88 4.84
N ASP A 117 20.10 2.00 5.90
CA ASP A 117 19.81 0.90 6.82
C ASP A 117 18.51 0.15 6.49
N SER A 118 17.84 0.47 5.41
CA SER A 118 16.63 -0.25 4.99
C SER A 118 16.93 -1.73 4.69
N ILE A 119 15.91 -2.59 4.77
CA ILE A 119 16.06 -3.98 4.36
C ILE A 119 16.24 -4.00 2.84
N PRO A 120 17.40 -4.46 2.32
CA PRO A 120 17.72 -4.30 0.90
C PRO A 120 16.81 -5.10 -0.01
N ASP A 121 16.59 -4.60 -1.24
CA ASP A 121 15.83 -5.24 -2.31
C ASP A 121 14.45 -5.76 -1.88
N SER A 122 13.75 -5.05 -0.98
CA SER A 122 12.52 -5.52 -0.35
C SER A 122 11.34 -4.62 -0.68
N ASP A 123 10.61 -4.97 -1.74
CA ASP A 123 9.33 -4.34 -2.11
C ASP A 123 8.14 -4.92 -1.34
N ALA A 124 8.34 -5.99 -0.58
CA ALA A 124 7.40 -6.52 0.39
C ALA A 124 8.11 -7.01 1.64
N ILE A 125 7.49 -6.77 2.80
CA ILE A 125 7.97 -7.28 4.09
C ILE A 125 6.80 -7.86 4.87
N HIS A 126 7.04 -8.96 5.61
CA HIS A 126 6.02 -9.60 6.42
C HIS A 126 6.57 -10.09 7.76
N THR A 127 5.70 -10.18 8.77
CA THR A 127 6.06 -10.63 10.12
C THR A 127 4.86 -11.23 10.86
N ASN A 128 5.15 -11.99 11.91
CA ASN A 128 4.21 -12.37 12.95
C ASN A 128 4.65 -11.84 14.34
N LEU A 129 5.57 -10.89 14.36
CA LEU A 129 5.98 -10.20 15.58
C LEU A 129 4.97 -9.12 15.94
N VAL A 130 4.59 -9.04 17.21
CA VAL A 130 3.66 -8.05 17.76
C VAL A 130 4.39 -6.72 18.01
N ASP A 131 3.66 -5.61 17.91
CA ASP A 131 4.14 -4.24 18.10
C ASP A 131 5.33 -3.80 17.21
N ILE A 132 5.49 -4.48 16.06
CA ILE A 132 6.45 -4.09 15.03
C ILE A 132 5.72 -3.40 13.88
N PRO A 133 5.87 -2.08 13.70
CA PRO A 133 5.26 -1.36 12.60
C PRO A 133 5.99 -1.61 11.28
N LEU A 134 5.30 -2.15 10.30
CA LEU A 134 5.77 -2.28 8.92
C LEU A 134 5.24 -1.12 8.07
N LEU A 135 6.04 -0.58 7.15
CA LEU A 135 5.65 0.57 6.30
C LEU A 135 5.84 0.26 4.81
N LEU A 136 4.73 0.20 4.02
CA LEU A 136 4.69 0.12 2.53
C LEU A 136 3.33 0.58 1.92
N LEU A 137 2.60 -0.18 1.03
CA LEU A 137 1.40 0.33 0.33
C LEU A 137 0.18 -0.60 0.22
N VAL A 138 0.33 -1.94 0.17
CA VAL A 138 -0.79 -2.92 0.20
C VAL A 138 -0.66 -3.76 1.45
N LEU A 139 -1.76 -4.01 2.14
CA LEU A 139 -1.81 -4.81 3.36
C LEU A 139 -2.37 -6.20 3.08
N ILE A 140 -1.72 -7.22 3.63
CA ILE A 140 -2.21 -8.59 3.76
C ILE A 140 -2.21 -8.96 5.25
N TYR A 141 -3.33 -9.45 5.77
CA TYR A 141 -3.44 -9.96 7.13
C TYR A 141 -3.93 -11.39 7.11
N ASP A 142 -3.18 -12.31 7.69
CA ASP A 142 -3.56 -13.70 7.94
C ASP A 142 -4.21 -13.78 9.32
N ALA A 143 -5.51 -14.03 9.33
CA ALA A 143 -6.30 -14.06 10.56
C ALA A 143 -6.13 -15.37 11.37
N VAL A 144 -5.62 -16.43 10.75
CA VAL A 144 -5.39 -17.74 11.38
C VAL A 144 -4.04 -17.79 12.09
N HIS A 145 -2.97 -17.36 11.40
CA HIS A 145 -1.61 -17.43 11.91
C HIS A 145 -1.14 -16.11 12.55
N HIS A 146 -2.04 -15.12 12.62
CA HIS A 146 -1.72 -13.78 13.14
C HIS A 146 -0.44 -13.20 12.55
N ALA A 147 -0.40 -13.13 11.24
CA ALA A 147 0.73 -12.61 10.49
C ALA A 147 0.28 -11.47 9.56
N VAL A 148 1.16 -10.52 9.31
CA VAL A 148 0.88 -9.36 8.47
C VAL A 148 1.98 -9.13 7.46
N ALA A 149 1.61 -8.69 6.27
CA ALA A 149 2.53 -8.17 5.28
C ALA A 149 2.10 -6.80 4.79
N VAL A 150 3.09 -6.01 4.38
CA VAL A 150 2.90 -4.80 3.60
C VAL A 150 3.70 -4.90 2.32
N VAL A 151 3.12 -4.46 1.18
CA VAL A 151 3.64 -4.71 -0.16
C VAL A 151 3.61 -3.43 -0.99
N HIS A 152 4.70 -3.09 -1.64
CA HIS A 152 4.75 -2.06 -2.67
C HIS A 152 4.38 -2.66 -4.04
N ALA A 153 3.13 -2.56 -4.42
CA ALA A 153 2.62 -3.07 -5.69
C ALA A 153 2.45 -1.94 -6.73
N GLY A 154 3.56 -1.30 -7.14
CA GLY A 154 3.58 -0.49 -8.35
C GLY A 154 3.28 -1.35 -9.59
N TRP A 155 3.03 -0.75 -10.76
CA TRP A 155 2.59 -1.50 -11.94
C TRP A 155 3.52 -2.65 -12.35
N ARG A 156 4.85 -2.47 -12.20
CA ARG A 156 5.83 -3.54 -12.47
C ARG A 156 5.71 -4.69 -11.49
N GLY A 157 5.65 -4.38 -10.19
CA GLY A 157 5.47 -5.37 -9.14
C GLY A 157 4.12 -6.08 -9.26
N ALA A 158 3.07 -5.36 -9.63
CA ALA A 158 1.74 -5.94 -9.83
C ALA A 158 1.72 -6.98 -10.96
N ILE A 159 2.25 -6.65 -12.15
CA ILE A 159 2.39 -7.61 -13.27
C ILE A 159 3.32 -8.79 -12.91
N ALA A 160 4.33 -8.54 -12.08
CA ALA A 160 5.22 -9.59 -11.59
C ALA A 160 4.65 -10.35 -10.38
N HIS A 161 3.39 -10.13 -10.03
CA HIS A 161 2.63 -10.83 -8.99
C HIS A 161 3.25 -10.74 -7.59
N ILE A 162 3.75 -9.56 -7.21
CA ILE A 162 4.43 -9.39 -5.91
C ILE A 162 3.50 -9.67 -4.73
N VAL A 163 2.20 -9.38 -4.83
CA VAL A 163 1.24 -9.63 -3.74
C VAL A 163 1.06 -11.13 -3.53
N GLU A 164 0.90 -11.89 -4.62
CA GLU A 164 0.76 -13.35 -4.60
C GLU A 164 2.05 -14.02 -4.14
N ARG A 165 3.21 -13.53 -4.56
CA ARG A 165 4.53 -13.98 -4.08
C ARG A 165 4.71 -13.72 -2.59
N THR A 166 4.18 -12.62 -2.09
CA THR A 166 4.18 -12.33 -0.64
C THR A 166 3.35 -13.34 0.11
N MET A 167 2.17 -13.71 -0.39
CA MET A 167 1.36 -14.79 0.21
C MET A 167 2.08 -16.14 0.17
N ASP A 168 2.81 -16.46 -0.90
CA ASP A 168 3.62 -17.69 -0.98
C ASP A 168 4.74 -17.67 0.07
N SER A 169 5.41 -16.53 0.27
CA SER A 169 6.42 -16.37 1.32
C SER A 169 5.83 -16.47 2.74
N MET A 170 4.62 -15.94 2.94
CA MET A 170 3.89 -16.11 4.21
C MET A 170 3.46 -17.57 4.42
N HIS A 171 3.07 -18.27 3.34
CA HIS A 171 2.80 -19.72 3.41
C HIS A 171 4.02 -20.49 3.88
N ASP A 172 5.18 -20.25 3.28
CA ASP A 172 6.43 -20.93 3.64
C ASP A 172 6.86 -20.63 5.09
N ALA A 173 6.57 -19.42 5.56
CA ALA A 173 6.99 -18.96 6.89
C ALA A 173 6.02 -19.34 8.02
N TYR A 174 4.71 -19.38 7.76
CA TYR A 174 3.66 -19.47 8.78
C TYR A 174 2.59 -20.52 8.45
N GLY A 175 2.53 -21.03 7.22
CA GLY A 175 1.43 -21.89 6.76
C GLY A 175 0.21 -21.13 6.24
N THR A 176 0.33 -19.82 6.00
CA THR A 176 -0.73 -18.95 5.49
C THR A 176 -1.40 -19.55 4.26
N LEU A 177 -2.73 -19.58 4.24
CA LEU A 177 -3.52 -19.92 3.05
C LEU A 177 -4.21 -18.66 2.50
N PRO A 178 -4.40 -18.54 1.18
CA PRO A 178 -5.13 -17.40 0.61
C PRO A 178 -6.54 -17.21 1.20
N SER A 179 -7.22 -18.29 1.56
CA SER A 179 -8.53 -18.27 2.23
C SER A 179 -8.53 -17.60 3.61
N ASP A 180 -7.38 -17.55 4.27
CA ASP A 180 -7.21 -16.99 5.61
C ASP A 180 -6.83 -15.51 5.59
N CYS A 181 -6.54 -14.99 4.37
CA CYS A 181 -6.03 -13.65 4.17
C CYS A 181 -7.15 -12.62 3.99
N TYR A 182 -7.01 -11.50 4.68
CA TYR A 182 -7.76 -10.26 4.46
C TYR A 182 -6.84 -9.22 3.86
N LEU A 183 -7.30 -8.52 2.81
CA LEU A 183 -6.49 -7.54 2.10
C LEU A 183 -7.09 -6.13 2.16
N PHE A 184 -6.21 -5.15 2.27
CA PHE A 184 -6.55 -3.76 2.01
C PHE A 184 -5.62 -3.19 0.93
N ILE A 185 -6.22 -2.89 -0.24
CA ILE A 185 -5.56 -2.17 -1.32
C ILE A 185 -5.82 -0.68 -1.10
N GLY A 186 -4.83 0.00 -0.57
CA GLY A 186 -4.91 1.39 -0.14
C GLY A 186 -5.00 2.42 -1.28
N PRO A 187 -4.96 3.72 -0.95
CA PRO A 187 -4.90 4.82 -1.91
C PRO A 187 -3.79 4.64 -2.94
N SER A 188 -4.14 4.75 -4.21
CA SER A 188 -3.20 4.76 -5.32
C SER A 188 -3.78 5.58 -6.48
N ILE A 189 -3.05 5.69 -7.58
CA ILE A 189 -3.57 6.34 -8.79
C ILE A 189 -4.83 5.61 -9.27
N GLY A 190 -5.88 6.37 -9.56
CA GLY A 190 -7.17 5.83 -9.99
C GLY A 190 -7.16 5.37 -11.44
N ALA A 191 -8.13 4.52 -11.78
CA ALA A 191 -8.26 3.95 -13.12
C ALA A 191 -8.39 4.99 -14.23
N ASP A 192 -9.08 6.11 -13.96
CA ASP A 192 -9.26 7.19 -14.95
C ASP A 192 -8.05 8.15 -15.01
N SER A 193 -7.15 8.05 -14.06
CA SER A 193 -5.93 8.88 -13.96
C SER A 193 -4.67 8.16 -14.41
N PHE A 194 -4.67 6.82 -14.41
CA PHE A 194 -3.48 6.03 -14.73
C PHE A 194 -3.38 5.75 -16.22
N GLU A 195 -3.12 6.81 -17.00
CA GLU A 195 -2.74 6.69 -18.41
C GLU A 195 -1.38 6.00 -18.55
N VAL A 196 -1.29 5.03 -19.45
CA VAL A 196 -0.09 4.25 -19.73
C VAL A 196 0.21 4.19 -21.24
N SER A 197 1.40 3.73 -21.63
CA SER A 197 1.67 3.41 -23.01
C SER A 197 0.91 2.16 -23.47
N GLU A 198 0.71 2.01 -24.78
CA GLU A 198 0.09 0.80 -25.35
C GLU A 198 0.86 -0.48 -25.00
N GLU A 199 2.19 -0.37 -24.93
CA GLU A 199 3.06 -1.49 -24.54
C GLU A 199 2.76 -1.96 -23.10
N ILE A 200 2.58 -1.02 -22.17
CA ILE A 200 2.23 -1.37 -20.77
C ILE A 200 0.81 -1.94 -20.72
N ALA A 201 -0.14 -1.32 -21.43
CA ALA A 201 -1.51 -1.82 -21.49
C ALA A 201 -1.57 -3.26 -22.04
N GLU A 202 -0.73 -3.57 -23.05
CA GLU A 202 -0.65 -4.91 -23.62
C GLU A 202 -0.10 -5.93 -22.64
N GLN A 203 0.90 -5.57 -21.80
CA GLN A 203 1.40 -6.46 -20.75
C GLN A 203 0.28 -6.83 -19.76
N PHE A 204 -0.53 -5.87 -19.33
CA PHE A 204 -1.69 -6.16 -18.48
C PHE A 204 -2.70 -7.07 -19.17
N ARG A 205 -3.03 -6.84 -20.45
CA ARG A 205 -3.97 -7.69 -21.20
C ARG A 205 -3.47 -9.12 -21.35
N GLN A 206 -2.18 -9.30 -21.66
CA GLN A 206 -1.57 -10.62 -21.81
C GLN A 206 -1.55 -11.39 -20.50
N ASP A 207 -1.20 -10.72 -19.40
CA ASP A 207 -1.20 -11.36 -18.09
C ASP A 207 -2.63 -11.76 -17.66
N MET A 208 -3.60 -10.86 -17.79
CA MET A 208 -5.00 -11.17 -17.50
C MET A 208 -5.54 -12.31 -18.36
N HIS A 209 -5.18 -12.36 -19.64
CA HIS A 209 -5.54 -13.47 -20.52
C HIS A 209 -4.93 -14.78 -20.03
N THR A 210 -3.67 -14.78 -19.59
CA THR A 210 -2.97 -15.95 -19.03
C THR A 210 -3.65 -16.46 -17.78
N LEU A 211 -4.15 -15.57 -16.93
CA LEU A 211 -4.92 -15.88 -15.72
C LEU A 211 -6.38 -16.26 -16.00
N GLY A 212 -6.85 -16.17 -17.25
CA GLY A 212 -8.26 -16.38 -17.58
C GLY A 212 -9.20 -15.28 -17.05
N LEU A 213 -8.65 -14.10 -16.75
CA LEU A 213 -9.41 -12.93 -16.30
C LEU A 213 -9.90 -12.11 -17.50
N SER A 214 -11.08 -11.49 -17.39
CA SER A 214 -11.60 -10.62 -18.46
C SER A 214 -10.90 -9.25 -18.46
N PRO A 215 -10.20 -8.87 -19.55
CA PRO A 215 -9.55 -7.57 -19.62
C PRO A 215 -10.50 -6.38 -19.59
N VAL A 216 -11.73 -6.57 -20.05
CA VAL A 216 -12.73 -5.49 -20.20
C VAL A 216 -13.29 -5.05 -18.87
N ASP A 217 -13.43 -5.96 -17.92
CA ASP A 217 -14.12 -5.69 -16.65
C ASP A 217 -13.18 -5.27 -15.51
N GLN A 218 -11.85 -5.50 -15.66
CA GLN A 218 -10.96 -5.47 -14.49
C GLN A 218 -9.57 -4.85 -14.71
N GLY A 219 -9.25 -4.28 -15.87
CA GLY A 219 -7.87 -3.87 -16.04
C GLY A 219 -7.60 -2.70 -16.99
N VAL A 220 -7.89 -2.84 -18.27
CA VAL A 220 -7.50 -1.83 -19.27
C VAL A 220 -8.71 -1.22 -19.94
N ARG A 221 -8.81 0.10 -19.91
CA ARG A 221 -9.85 0.87 -20.60
C ARG A 221 -9.24 1.94 -21.48
N TYR A 222 -9.96 2.37 -22.50
CA TYR A 222 -9.54 3.46 -23.37
C TYR A 222 -10.38 4.69 -23.07
N ILE A 223 -9.70 5.79 -22.74
CA ILE A 223 -10.35 7.06 -22.39
C ILE A 223 -9.93 8.12 -23.41
N GLN A 224 -10.92 8.79 -24.01
CA GLN A 224 -10.70 9.94 -24.87
C GLN A 224 -10.98 11.22 -24.09
N ARG A 225 -9.94 12.03 -23.88
CA ARG A 225 -10.08 13.33 -23.21
C ARG A 225 -10.33 14.45 -24.25
N GLN A 226 -10.92 15.53 -23.77
CA GLN A 226 -11.17 16.70 -24.61
C GLN A 226 -9.86 17.22 -25.22
N GLY A 227 -9.83 17.39 -26.54
CA GLY A 227 -8.64 17.84 -27.29
C GLY A 227 -7.71 16.74 -27.77
N GLN A 228 -7.91 15.48 -27.35
CA GLN A 228 -7.16 14.34 -27.89
C GLN A 228 -7.79 13.83 -29.20
N ARG A 229 -6.93 13.38 -30.14
CA ARG A 229 -7.39 12.83 -31.44
C ARG A 229 -7.84 11.36 -31.30
N THR A 230 -7.22 10.61 -30.39
CA THR A 230 -7.48 9.18 -30.16
C THR A 230 -7.58 8.89 -28.68
N PRO A 231 -8.38 7.90 -28.27
CA PRO A 231 -8.39 7.41 -26.90
C PRO A 231 -7.02 6.88 -26.48
N THR A 232 -6.65 7.08 -25.21
CA THR A 232 -5.43 6.53 -24.61
C THR A 232 -5.73 5.42 -23.64
N PRO A 233 -4.85 4.41 -23.51
CA PRO A 233 -5.08 3.31 -22.57
C PRO A 233 -4.86 3.75 -21.14
N HIS A 234 -5.74 3.31 -20.26
CA HIS A 234 -5.69 3.52 -18.81
C HIS A 234 -5.82 2.19 -18.09
N VAL A 235 -5.13 2.04 -16.98
CA VAL A 235 -5.14 0.80 -16.19
C VAL A 235 -5.80 1.02 -14.84
N ASP A 236 -6.74 0.13 -14.49
CA ASP A 236 -7.24 -0.01 -13.13
C ASP A 236 -6.30 -0.89 -12.32
N LEU A 237 -5.25 -0.30 -11.76
CA LEU A 237 -4.24 -1.05 -11.01
C LEU A 237 -4.81 -1.71 -9.76
N LYS A 238 -5.72 -1.04 -9.05
CA LYS A 238 -6.36 -1.60 -7.84
C LYS A 238 -7.28 -2.77 -8.20
N GLY A 239 -8.10 -2.60 -9.23
CA GLY A 239 -8.97 -3.66 -9.73
C GLY A 239 -8.18 -4.86 -10.25
N TYR A 240 -7.07 -4.64 -10.93
CA TYR A 240 -6.17 -5.69 -11.39
C TYR A 240 -5.58 -6.48 -10.23
N ILE A 241 -4.99 -5.82 -9.23
CA ILE A 241 -4.44 -6.48 -8.03
C ILE A 241 -5.53 -7.28 -7.31
N ALA A 242 -6.71 -6.69 -7.12
CA ALA A 242 -7.83 -7.36 -6.48
C ALA A 242 -8.27 -8.63 -7.24
N ALA A 243 -8.32 -8.57 -8.58
CA ALA A 243 -8.63 -9.74 -9.40
C ALA A 243 -7.59 -10.84 -9.28
N CYS A 244 -6.30 -10.50 -9.28
CA CYS A 244 -5.19 -11.45 -9.13
C CYS A 244 -5.25 -12.17 -7.77
N VAL A 245 -5.46 -11.44 -6.67
CA VAL A 245 -5.51 -12.07 -5.34
C VAL A 245 -6.75 -12.95 -5.15
N VAL A 246 -7.89 -12.59 -5.75
CA VAL A 246 -9.08 -13.44 -5.77
C VAL A 246 -8.84 -14.70 -6.62
N HIS A 247 -8.18 -14.56 -7.76
CA HIS A 247 -7.74 -15.70 -8.57
C HIS A 247 -6.80 -16.64 -7.80
N LYS A 248 -5.91 -16.09 -6.96
CA LYS A 248 -5.02 -16.85 -6.05
C LYS A 248 -5.81 -17.63 -4.97
N GLY A 249 -7.07 -17.29 -4.71
CA GLY A 249 -7.95 -17.99 -3.77
C GLY A 249 -8.38 -17.18 -2.54
N VAL A 250 -8.08 -15.89 -2.50
CA VAL A 250 -8.63 -15.00 -1.45
C VAL A 250 -10.12 -14.82 -1.70
N PRO A 251 -11.00 -15.01 -0.70
CA PRO A 251 -12.43 -14.73 -0.83
C PRO A 251 -12.66 -13.26 -1.18
N LEU A 252 -13.56 -13.00 -2.13
CA LEU A 252 -13.85 -11.65 -2.60
C LEU A 252 -14.28 -10.70 -1.47
N GLU A 253 -15.05 -11.22 -0.52
CA GLU A 253 -15.52 -10.50 0.66
C GLU A 253 -14.41 -10.14 1.67
N GLN A 254 -13.22 -10.72 1.52
CA GLN A 254 -12.04 -10.44 2.33
C GLN A 254 -11.10 -9.41 1.65
N VAL A 255 -11.49 -8.87 0.50
CA VAL A 255 -10.71 -7.86 -0.23
C VAL A 255 -11.40 -6.50 -0.16
N SER A 256 -10.75 -5.55 0.50
CA SER A 256 -11.16 -4.16 0.61
C SER A 256 -10.30 -3.28 -0.30
N VAL A 257 -10.93 -2.39 -1.05
CA VAL A 257 -10.26 -1.51 -2.01
C VAL A 257 -10.61 -0.05 -1.72
N SER A 258 -9.59 0.80 -1.58
CA SER A 258 -9.76 2.24 -1.43
C SER A 258 -10.34 2.87 -2.71
N SER A 259 -11.32 3.76 -2.54
CA SER A 259 -11.83 4.59 -3.64
C SER A 259 -10.91 5.77 -3.96
N THR A 260 -9.96 6.10 -3.10
CA THR A 260 -9.11 7.28 -3.23
C THR A 260 -8.19 7.18 -4.44
N ASP A 261 -8.27 8.19 -5.30
CA ASP A 261 -7.34 8.43 -6.41
C ASP A 261 -6.32 9.49 -5.99
N THR A 262 -5.05 9.09 -5.87
CA THR A 262 -3.98 9.98 -5.42
C THR A 262 -3.66 11.10 -6.41
N MET A 263 -4.04 10.95 -7.69
CA MET A 263 -3.82 11.96 -8.71
C MET A 263 -4.69 13.21 -8.52
N ILE A 264 -5.92 13.03 -7.99
CA ILE A 264 -6.91 14.09 -7.87
C ILE A 264 -7.24 14.46 -6.42
N THR A 265 -6.76 13.67 -5.45
CA THR A 265 -7.02 13.93 -4.01
C THR A 265 -5.91 14.80 -3.43
N ASP A 266 -6.24 16.01 -2.98
CA ASP A 266 -5.28 16.99 -2.45
C ASP A 266 -4.53 16.48 -1.21
N GLY A 267 -5.20 15.67 -0.39
CA GLY A 267 -4.60 15.04 0.80
C GLY A 267 -3.55 13.96 0.52
N CYS A 268 -3.32 13.61 -0.75
CA CYS A 268 -2.38 12.59 -1.15
C CYS A 268 -1.16 13.18 -1.86
N TYR A 269 0.01 12.57 -1.62
CA TYR A 269 1.15 12.75 -2.53
C TYR A 269 0.91 11.96 -3.81
N SER A 270 1.29 12.52 -4.95
CA SER A 270 1.16 11.85 -6.25
C SER A 270 2.39 12.10 -7.12
N TYR A 271 3.19 11.04 -7.34
CA TYR A 271 4.37 11.10 -8.20
C TYR A 271 4.03 11.62 -9.62
N ARG A 272 2.88 11.20 -10.15
CA ARG A 272 2.42 11.58 -11.49
C ARG A 272 1.96 13.04 -11.54
N ARG A 273 1.13 13.48 -10.59
CA ARG A 273 0.64 14.87 -10.52
C ARG A 273 1.80 15.84 -10.30
N ASP A 274 2.70 15.49 -9.39
CA ASP A 274 3.74 16.39 -8.89
C ASP A 274 5.08 16.19 -9.65
N GLN A 275 5.05 15.52 -10.81
CA GLN A 275 6.18 15.32 -11.73
C GLN A 275 7.44 14.75 -11.02
N GLY A 276 7.24 13.82 -10.12
CA GLY A 276 8.31 13.10 -9.43
C GLY A 276 8.83 13.78 -8.16
N ARG A 277 8.59 15.07 -7.95
CA ARG A 277 9.05 15.82 -6.78
C ARG A 277 7.94 15.95 -5.75
N THR A 278 7.81 14.97 -4.91
CA THR A 278 6.73 14.89 -3.91
C THR A 278 7.09 13.94 -2.77
N GLY A 279 6.40 14.07 -1.63
CA GLY A 279 6.54 13.17 -0.50
C GLY A 279 6.00 11.75 -0.80
N ARG A 280 6.03 10.91 0.20
CA ARG A 280 5.46 9.56 0.19
C ARG A 280 4.49 9.36 1.34
N MET A 281 3.34 8.81 1.04
CA MET A 281 2.46 8.19 2.03
C MET A 281 3.05 6.85 2.46
N ALA A 282 2.65 6.36 3.62
CA ALA A 282 3.00 5.02 4.07
C ALA A 282 1.76 4.26 4.51
N MET A 283 1.59 3.04 4.00
CA MET A 283 0.78 2.03 4.67
C MET A 283 1.54 1.60 5.92
N PHE A 284 0.89 1.64 7.06
CA PHE A 284 1.39 1.05 8.29
C PHE A 284 0.53 -0.13 8.72
N ALA A 285 1.17 -1.13 9.26
CA ALA A 285 0.53 -2.29 9.86
C ALA A 285 1.27 -2.72 11.12
N VAL A 286 0.53 -2.90 12.21
CA VAL A 286 1.06 -3.27 13.53
C VAL A 286 0.17 -4.36 14.10
N LEU A 287 0.69 -5.57 14.26
CA LEU A 287 0.00 -6.62 15.00
C LEU A 287 -0.09 -6.25 16.49
N ARG A 288 -1.23 -6.53 17.10
CA ARG A 288 -1.44 -6.36 18.55
C ARG A 288 -1.63 -7.70 19.21
N ASP A 289 -1.40 -7.77 20.51
CA ASP A 289 -1.66 -8.99 21.25
C ASP A 289 -3.10 -9.46 21.04
N GLN A 290 -3.26 -10.75 20.88
CA GLN A 290 -4.59 -11.37 20.85
C GLN A 290 -5.11 -11.43 22.29
N ALA A 291 -6.29 -10.88 22.52
CA ALA A 291 -6.94 -10.86 23.84
C ALA A 291 -7.40 -12.25 24.29
#